data_919830a4fded3adf0324a8da8790926e
#
_entry.id   919830a4fded3adf0324a8da8790926e
#
_cell.length_a   1.000
_cell.length_b   1.000
_cell.length_c   1.000
_cell.angle_alpha   90.00
_cell.angle_beta   90.00
_cell.angle_gamma   90.00
#
_symmetry.space_group_name_H-M   'P 1'
#
loop_
_entity.id
_entity.type
_entity.pdbx_description
1 polymer ?
#
loop_
_entity_poly.entity_id
_entity_poly.type
_entity_poly.pdbx_seq_one_letter_code
_entity_poly.pdbx_strand_id
1 'polypeptide(L)'
;MEEDSIYKKIQEAIESLPENFSILEEQIDVDLQMEYFNYPRKFKKDISIEDISDAQNELLNGEVPLTKKKDILVLLASLEKVEAFRAIEKYAQNPAPELKAWSILALQESRMVIQSSLMDEQQVYISTGLGGKGQNLRYFVVFIGNDDGLDFTLVQRKLIHDELE
;
A
#
# COMPACT_ATOMS: atom_id res chain seq x y z
N MET A 1 21.36 -3.93 23.53
CA MET A 1 21.51 -5.31 22.98
C MET A 1 20.30 -5.80 22.18
N GLU A 2 19.04 -5.45 22.53
CA GLU A 2 17.88 -5.83 21.72
C GLU A 2 17.67 -4.93 20.49
N GLU A 3 17.97 -3.65 20.57
CA GLU A 3 17.84 -2.69 19.46
C GLU A 3 18.80 -2.99 18.31
N ASP A 4 20.05 -3.35 18.59
CA ASP A 4 21.03 -3.78 17.59
C ASP A 4 20.55 -5.04 16.82
N SER A 5 19.81 -5.91 17.50
CA SER A 5 19.25 -7.14 16.90
C SER A 5 18.11 -6.85 15.93
N ILE A 6 17.25 -5.85 16.23
CA ILE A 6 16.14 -5.47 15.37
C ILE A 6 16.64 -4.75 14.13
N TYR A 7 17.55 -3.78 14.30
CA TYR A 7 18.16 -3.06 13.18
C TYR A 7 18.87 -4.01 12.21
N LYS A 8 19.66 -4.96 12.75
CA LYS A 8 20.33 -5.97 11.94
C LYS A 8 19.35 -6.86 11.15
N LYS A 9 18.26 -7.30 11.79
CA LYS A 9 17.21 -8.08 11.11
C LYS A 9 16.51 -7.30 10.01
N ILE A 10 16.25 -6.02 10.21
CA ILE A 10 15.67 -5.14 9.19
C ILE A 10 16.66 -4.98 8.02
N GLN A 11 17.93 -4.75 8.30
CA GLN A 11 18.96 -4.62 7.29
C GLN A 11 19.13 -5.93 6.48
N GLU A 12 19.22 -7.08 7.14
CA GLU A 12 19.27 -8.38 6.50
C GLU A 12 18.01 -8.66 5.63
N ALA A 13 16.84 -8.24 6.11
CA ALA A 13 15.59 -8.36 5.34
C ALA A 13 15.62 -7.46 4.09
N ILE A 14 16.10 -6.22 4.20
CA ILE A 14 16.24 -5.30 3.05
C ILE A 14 17.28 -5.82 2.05
N GLU A 15 18.42 -6.32 2.51
CA GLU A 15 19.47 -6.90 1.65
C GLU A 15 19.01 -8.17 0.92
N SER A 16 18.01 -8.87 1.46
CA SER A 16 17.42 -10.07 0.84
C SER A 16 16.34 -9.78 -0.20
N LEU A 17 15.97 -8.50 -0.37
CA LEU A 17 14.93 -8.11 -1.32
C LEU A 17 15.45 -8.23 -2.77
N PRO A 18 14.58 -8.62 -3.72
CA PRO A 18 14.94 -8.57 -5.12
C PRO A 18 15.20 -7.12 -5.55
N GLU A 19 16.07 -6.91 -6.55
CA GLU A 19 16.40 -5.57 -7.07
C GLU A 19 15.15 -4.78 -7.51
N ASN A 20 14.09 -5.49 -7.90
CA ASN A 20 12.82 -4.94 -8.37
C ASN A 20 11.75 -4.92 -7.27
N PHE A 21 12.01 -4.27 -6.14
CA PHE A 21 10.97 -3.99 -5.16
C PHE A 21 10.47 -2.55 -5.29
N SER A 22 9.23 -2.34 -4.89
CA SER A 22 8.61 -1.02 -4.77
C SER A 22 8.02 -0.84 -3.36
N ILE A 23 7.92 0.40 -2.94
CA ILE A 23 7.32 0.74 -1.64
C ILE A 23 5.95 1.35 -1.89
N LEU A 24 4.97 0.98 -1.07
CA LEU A 24 3.66 1.63 -1.06
C LEU A 24 3.86 3.09 -0.64
N GLU A 25 3.55 4.02 -1.54
CA GLU A 25 3.80 5.45 -1.31
C GLU A 25 2.82 6.06 -0.30
N GLU A 26 1.59 5.57 -0.29
CA GLU A 26 0.54 6.07 0.58
C GLU A 26 0.75 5.58 2.03
N GLN A 27 0.44 6.48 2.95
CA GLN A 27 0.37 6.14 4.36
C GLN A 27 -0.96 5.43 4.64
N ILE A 28 -0.88 4.13 4.90
CA ILE A 28 -2.03 3.29 5.26
C ILE A 28 -1.72 2.58 6.56
N ASP A 29 -2.66 2.62 7.50
CA ASP A 29 -2.55 1.93 8.77
C ASP A 29 -2.26 0.43 8.60
N VAL A 30 -1.35 -0.11 9.41
CA VAL A 30 -0.88 -1.51 9.30
C VAL A 30 -2.00 -2.50 9.60
N ASP A 31 -2.87 -2.21 10.57
CA ASP A 31 -3.98 -3.10 10.91
C ASP A 31 -4.98 -3.19 9.74
N LEU A 32 -5.23 -2.08 9.06
CA LEU A 32 -6.06 -2.06 7.85
C LEU A 32 -5.42 -2.84 6.70
N GLN A 33 -4.10 -2.75 6.53
CA GLN A 33 -3.39 -3.57 5.55
C GLN A 33 -3.51 -5.06 5.88
N MET A 34 -3.36 -5.43 7.15
CA MET A 34 -3.54 -6.81 7.62
C MET A 34 -4.98 -7.29 7.40
N GLU A 35 -5.99 -6.43 7.64
CA GLU A 35 -7.39 -6.73 7.32
C GLU A 35 -7.57 -7.04 5.83
N TYR A 36 -7.00 -6.20 4.94
CA TYR A 36 -7.09 -6.38 3.50
C TYR A 36 -6.44 -7.69 3.04
N PHE A 37 -5.21 -7.98 3.46
CA PHE A 37 -4.49 -9.17 3.01
C PHE A 37 -5.04 -10.48 3.59
N ASN A 38 -5.64 -10.43 4.77
CA ASN A 38 -6.31 -11.57 5.40
C ASN A 38 -7.79 -11.72 4.99
N TYR A 39 -8.31 -10.81 4.17
CA TYR A 39 -9.69 -10.85 3.75
C TYR A 39 -10.00 -12.09 2.92
N PRO A 40 -11.13 -12.79 3.17
CA PRO A 40 -11.50 -14.00 2.46
C PRO A 40 -11.61 -13.78 0.95
N ARG A 41 -10.85 -14.54 0.17
CA ARG A 41 -10.82 -14.42 -1.30
C ARG A 41 -11.68 -15.50 -1.93
N LYS A 42 -12.66 -15.08 -2.72
CA LYS A 42 -13.49 -15.98 -3.53
C LYS A 42 -12.86 -16.07 -4.93
N PHE A 43 -11.97 -17.04 -5.13
CA PHE A 43 -11.39 -17.27 -6.45
C PHE A 43 -12.45 -17.83 -7.42
N LYS A 44 -12.76 -17.08 -8.47
CA LYS A 44 -13.45 -17.58 -9.66
C LYS A 44 -12.43 -17.82 -10.75
N LYS A 45 -12.35 -19.04 -11.27
CA LYS A 45 -11.33 -19.43 -12.27
C LYS A 45 -11.52 -18.77 -13.64
N ASP A 46 -12.76 -18.49 -14.05
CA ASP A 46 -13.08 -17.93 -15.37
C ASP A 46 -14.02 -16.73 -15.19
N ILE A 47 -13.44 -15.53 -15.12
CA ILE A 47 -14.18 -14.28 -15.09
C ILE A 47 -14.08 -13.66 -16.48
N SER A 48 -15.25 -13.44 -17.13
CA SER A 48 -15.34 -12.78 -18.44
C SER A 48 -15.10 -11.27 -18.34
N ILE A 49 -14.88 -10.61 -19.47
CA ILE A 49 -14.79 -9.15 -19.54
C ILE A 49 -16.14 -8.50 -19.16
N GLU A 50 -17.25 -9.18 -19.50
CA GLU A 50 -18.60 -8.74 -19.13
C GLU A 50 -18.80 -8.75 -17.62
N ASP A 51 -18.37 -9.83 -16.93
CA ASP A 51 -18.39 -9.91 -15.47
C ASP A 51 -17.56 -8.77 -14.80
N ILE A 52 -16.42 -8.39 -15.40
CA ILE A 52 -15.60 -7.28 -14.91
C ILE A 52 -16.33 -5.95 -15.08
N SER A 53 -17.02 -5.75 -16.21
CA SER A 53 -17.82 -4.55 -16.46
C SER A 53 -18.98 -4.43 -15.47
N ASP A 54 -19.65 -5.54 -15.16
CA ASP A 54 -20.72 -5.57 -14.16
C ASP A 54 -20.18 -5.28 -12.76
N ALA A 55 -19.05 -5.88 -12.39
CA ALA A 55 -18.37 -5.61 -11.14
C ALA A 55 -17.96 -4.12 -11.00
N GLN A 56 -17.47 -3.49 -12.09
CA GLN A 56 -17.17 -2.05 -12.11
C GLN A 56 -18.45 -1.21 -11.90
N ASN A 57 -19.56 -1.57 -12.52
CA ASN A 57 -20.82 -0.85 -12.34
C ASN A 57 -21.33 -0.97 -10.90
N GLU A 58 -21.20 -2.15 -10.28
CA GLU A 58 -21.53 -2.35 -8.85
C GLU A 58 -20.62 -1.53 -7.93
N LEU A 59 -19.31 -1.43 -8.20
CA LEU A 59 -18.41 -0.57 -7.42
C LEU A 59 -18.83 0.91 -7.45
N LEU A 60 -19.24 1.39 -8.61
CA LEU A 60 -19.64 2.78 -8.82
C LEU A 60 -21.04 3.08 -8.29
N ASN A 61 -21.88 2.06 -8.08
CA ASN A 61 -23.23 2.22 -7.53
C ASN A 61 -23.17 2.55 -6.03
N GLY A 62 -23.72 3.70 -5.64
CA GLY A 62 -23.78 4.15 -4.24
C GLY A 62 -24.63 3.26 -3.31
N GLU A 63 -25.60 2.52 -3.87
CA GLU A 63 -26.51 1.67 -3.08
C GLU A 63 -25.91 0.29 -2.70
N VAL A 64 -24.80 -0.10 -3.34
CA VAL A 64 -24.14 -1.38 -3.05
C VAL A 64 -23.45 -1.31 -1.69
N PRO A 65 -23.68 -2.30 -0.79
CA PRO A 65 -23.05 -2.34 0.53
C PRO A 65 -21.54 -2.36 0.46
N LEU A 66 -20.87 -1.70 1.44
CA LEU A 66 -19.39 -1.63 1.51
C LEU A 66 -18.73 -3.02 1.57
N THR A 67 -19.35 -3.98 2.24
CA THR A 67 -18.85 -5.37 2.29
C THR A 67 -18.79 -6.01 0.91
N LYS A 68 -19.83 -5.81 0.09
CA LYS A 68 -19.84 -6.31 -1.29
C LYS A 68 -18.80 -5.58 -2.16
N LYS A 69 -18.60 -4.29 -1.95
CA LYS A 69 -17.53 -3.54 -2.63
C LYS A 69 -16.13 -4.04 -2.23
N LYS A 70 -15.90 -4.39 -0.94
CA LYS A 70 -14.67 -5.06 -0.50
C LYS A 70 -14.46 -6.38 -1.25
N ASP A 71 -15.49 -7.23 -1.33
CA ASP A 71 -15.43 -8.49 -2.08
C ASP A 71 -15.04 -8.28 -3.55
N ILE A 72 -15.64 -7.28 -4.20
CA ILE A 72 -15.37 -6.95 -5.61
C ILE A 72 -13.94 -6.43 -5.79
N LEU A 73 -13.48 -5.51 -4.92
CA LEU A 73 -12.12 -4.95 -4.99
C LEU A 73 -11.06 -6.06 -4.88
N VAL A 74 -11.19 -6.94 -3.90
CA VAL A 74 -10.25 -8.05 -3.69
C VAL A 74 -10.32 -9.06 -4.85
N LEU A 75 -11.51 -9.33 -5.39
CA LEU A 75 -11.67 -10.18 -6.56
C LEU A 75 -10.96 -9.61 -7.78
N LEU A 76 -11.26 -8.34 -8.13
CA LEU A 76 -10.65 -7.68 -9.28
C LEU A 76 -9.12 -7.56 -9.13
N ALA A 77 -8.63 -7.27 -7.93
CA ALA A 77 -7.20 -7.15 -7.66
C ALA A 77 -6.42 -8.44 -7.93
N SER A 78 -7.05 -9.59 -7.75
CA SER A 78 -6.44 -10.90 -7.97
C SER A 78 -6.40 -11.36 -9.43
N LEU A 79 -6.99 -10.60 -10.36
CA LEU A 79 -7.08 -10.98 -11.77
C LEU A 79 -5.89 -10.43 -12.58
N GLU A 80 -5.26 -11.29 -13.37
CA GLU A 80 -4.24 -10.91 -14.36
C GLU A 80 -4.88 -10.29 -15.62
N LYS A 81 -5.73 -9.27 -15.43
CA LYS A 81 -6.48 -8.62 -16.51
C LYS A 81 -6.39 -7.10 -16.40
N VAL A 82 -6.00 -6.46 -17.49
CA VAL A 82 -5.91 -4.99 -17.57
C VAL A 82 -7.28 -4.33 -17.35
N GLU A 83 -8.36 -4.98 -17.78
CA GLU A 83 -9.74 -4.51 -17.57
C GLU A 83 -10.09 -4.44 -16.09
N ALA A 84 -9.64 -5.42 -15.28
CA ALA A 84 -9.84 -5.42 -13.83
C ALA A 84 -9.07 -4.28 -13.16
N PHE A 85 -7.82 -4.06 -13.57
CA PHE A 85 -7.03 -2.92 -13.11
C PHE A 85 -7.73 -1.59 -13.41
N ARG A 86 -8.22 -1.41 -14.64
CA ARG A 86 -8.94 -0.20 -15.05
C ARG A 86 -10.24 0.02 -14.28
N ALA A 87 -10.95 -1.05 -13.92
CA ALA A 87 -12.14 -0.96 -13.09
C ALA A 87 -11.82 -0.45 -11.68
N ILE A 88 -10.75 -0.98 -11.06
CA ILE A 88 -10.28 -0.53 -9.75
C ILE A 88 -9.77 0.92 -9.83
N GLU A 89 -8.95 1.26 -10.84
CA GLU A 89 -8.40 2.59 -11.07
C GLU A 89 -9.52 3.64 -11.17
N LYS A 90 -10.56 3.34 -11.92
CA LYS A 90 -11.72 4.23 -12.07
C LYS A 90 -12.46 4.45 -10.75
N TYR A 91 -12.65 3.38 -9.95
CA TYR A 91 -13.27 3.50 -8.63
C TYR A 91 -12.38 4.30 -7.67
N ALA A 92 -11.07 4.08 -7.70
CA ALA A 92 -10.10 4.74 -6.82
C ALA A 92 -10.00 6.27 -7.03
N GLN A 93 -10.49 6.81 -8.15
CA GLN A 93 -10.57 8.26 -8.38
C GLN A 93 -11.57 8.96 -7.44
N ASN A 94 -12.67 8.28 -7.08
CA ASN A 94 -13.68 8.81 -6.17
C ASN A 94 -14.33 7.69 -5.35
N PRO A 95 -13.56 7.03 -4.47
CA PRO A 95 -14.05 5.90 -3.68
C PRO A 95 -14.94 6.38 -2.54
N ALA A 96 -15.77 5.48 -1.98
CA ALA A 96 -16.39 5.73 -0.68
C ALA A 96 -15.29 5.99 0.36
N PRO A 97 -15.46 6.98 1.27
CA PRO A 97 -14.41 7.35 2.24
C PRO A 97 -13.83 6.17 3.03
N GLU A 98 -14.69 5.24 3.44
CA GLU A 98 -14.32 4.03 4.19
C GLU A 98 -13.53 3.01 3.36
N LEU A 99 -13.61 3.10 2.04
CA LEU A 99 -12.93 2.20 1.11
C LEU A 99 -11.72 2.85 0.41
N LYS A 100 -11.37 4.08 0.78
CA LYS A 100 -10.25 4.79 0.15
C LYS A 100 -8.94 3.98 0.25
N ALA A 101 -8.56 3.58 1.45
CA ALA A 101 -7.36 2.77 1.65
C ALA A 101 -7.46 1.38 1.01
N TRP A 102 -8.64 0.75 1.05
CA TRP A 102 -8.90 -0.52 0.37
C TRP A 102 -8.73 -0.43 -1.14
N SER A 103 -9.21 0.66 -1.76
CA SER A 103 -9.05 0.86 -3.20
C SER A 103 -7.59 1.07 -3.61
N ILE A 104 -6.79 1.73 -2.76
CA ILE A 104 -5.35 1.90 -2.96
C ILE A 104 -4.64 0.54 -2.89
N LEU A 105 -4.91 -0.26 -1.84
CA LEU A 105 -4.33 -1.60 -1.70
C LEU A 105 -4.72 -2.52 -2.86
N ALA A 106 -6.00 -2.51 -3.27
CA ALA A 106 -6.48 -3.29 -4.40
C ALA A 106 -5.81 -2.87 -5.72
N LEU A 107 -5.63 -1.56 -5.94
CA LEU A 107 -4.96 -1.04 -7.13
C LEU A 107 -3.49 -1.47 -7.17
N GLN A 108 -2.81 -1.41 -6.02
CA GLN A 108 -1.43 -1.81 -5.89
C GLN A 108 -1.24 -3.31 -6.11
N GLU A 109 -2.11 -4.14 -5.52
CA GLU A 109 -2.11 -5.60 -5.75
C GLU A 109 -2.34 -5.93 -7.22
N SER A 110 -3.36 -5.33 -7.85
CA SER A 110 -3.65 -5.55 -9.27
C SER A 110 -2.49 -5.16 -10.17
N ARG A 111 -1.82 -4.04 -9.87
CA ARG A 111 -0.60 -3.62 -10.59
C ARG A 111 0.50 -4.66 -10.46
N MET A 112 0.75 -5.14 -9.24
CA MET A 112 1.75 -6.17 -8.97
C MET A 112 1.46 -7.47 -9.73
N VAL A 113 0.21 -7.93 -9.71
CA VAL A 113 -0.23 -9.16 -10.40
C VAL A 113 0.01 -9.05 -11.91
N ILE A 114 -0.39 -7.92 -12.53
CA ILE A 114 -0.19 -7.69 -13.96
C ILE A 114 1.29 -7.56 -14.31
N GLN A 115 2.06 -6.80 -13.55
CA GLN A 115 3.49 -6.62 -13.80
C GLN A 115 4.25 -7.94 -13.66
N SER A 116 3.95 -8.74 -12.62
CA SER A 116 4.56 -10.06 -12.44
C SER A 116 4.27 -10.99 -13.63
N SER A 117 3.04 -10.97 -14.13
CA SER A 117 2.64 -11.78 -15.29
C SER A 117 3.30 -11.31 -16.59
N LEU A 118 3.42 -9.99 -16.82
CA LEU A 118 4.02 -9.43 -18.04
C LEU A 118 5.54 -9.55 -18.10
N MET A 119 6.21 -9.48 -16.96
CA MET A 119 7.68 -9.48 -16.87
C MET A 119 8.24 -10.88 -16.62
N ASP A 120 7.39 -11.86 -16.34
CA ASP A 120 7.78 -13.21 -15.87
C ASP A 120 8.73 -13.15 -14.64
N GLU A 121 8.56 -12.11 -13.83
CA GLU A 121 9.33 -11.84 -12.62
C GLU A 121 8.39 -11.53 -11.46
N GLN A 122 8.70 -12.09 -10.29
CA GLN A 122 7.92 -11.80 -9.08
C GLN A 122 8.18 -10.36 -8.62
N GLN A 123 7.16 -9.52 -8.67
CA GLN A 123 7.21 -8.18 -8.09
C GLN A 123 6.97 -8.24 -6.59
N VAL A 124 7.73 -7.46 -5.82
CA VAL A 124 7.60 -7.37 -4.36
C VAL A 124 7.26 -5.95 -3.97
N TYR A 125 6.25 -5.78 -3.12
CA TYR A 125 5.89 -4.51 -2.50
C TYR A 125 6.13 -4.55 -1.00
N ILE A 126 6.69 -3.46 -0.50
CA ILE A 126 6.91 -3.25 0.92
C ILE A 126 5.98 -2.13 1.38
N SER A 127 5.33 -2.35 2.51
CA SER A 127 4.56 -1.33 3.18
C SER A 127 4.92 -1.25 4.66
N THR A 128 5.19 -0.04 5.15
CA THR A 128 5.59 0.23 6.53
C THR A 128 4.52 0.94 7.34
N GLY A 129 3.36 1.21 6.75
CA GLY A 129 2.34 2.07 7.37
C GLY A 129 2.63 3.57 7.26
N LEU A 130 3.88 3.97 7.07
CA LEU A 130 4.28 5.37 6.88
C LEU A 130 4.34 5.79 5.42
N GLY A 131 4.27 4.84 4.51
CA GLY A 131 4.46 5.07 3.08
C GLY A 131 5.92 5.26 2.70
N GLY A 132 6.14 5.76 1.48
CA GLY A 132 7.48 5.99 0.95
C GLY A 132 7.47 6.75 -0.36
N LYS A 133 8.57 6.58 -1.14
CA LYS A 133 8.66 7.10 -2.51
C LYS A 133 9.69 6.28 -3.29
N GLY A 134 9.25 5.63 -4.37
CA GLY A 134 10.11 4.74 -5.14
C GLY A 134 10.62 3.58 -4.28
N GLN A 135 11.91 3.53 -4.00
CA GLN A 135 12.55 2.55 -3.10
C GLN A 135 12.95 3.14 -1.74
N ASN A 136 12.52 4.38 -1.44
CA ASN A 136 12.86 5.05 -0.18
C ASN A 136 11.69 4.97 0.80
N LEU A 137 11.97 4.44 1.99
CA LEU A 137 11.02 4.40 3.11
C LEU A 137 10.88 5.78 3.74
N ARG A 138 9.67 6.12 4.19
CA ARG A 138 9.44 7.30 5.01
C ARG A 138 9.66 6.94 6.48
N TYR A 139 10.37 7.80 7.19
CA TYR A 139 10.60 7.68 8.62
C TYR A 139 9.96 8.84 9.36
N PHE A 140 9.56 8.57 10.59
CA PHE A 140 9.15 9.58 11.56
C PHE A 140 10.26 9.71 12.61
N VAL A 141 10.83 10.89 12.75
CA VAL A 141 11.93 11.16 13.68
C VAL A 141 11.49 12.19 14.73
N VAL A 142 11.70 11.89 15.99
CA VAL A 142 11.45 12.80 17.11
C VAL A 142 12.77 13.18 17.74
N PHE A 143 13.07 14.46 17.75
CA PHE A 143 14.25 15.01 18.44
C PHE A 143 13.84 15.48 19.85
N ILE A 144 14.53 14.97 20.86
CA ILE A 144 14.27 15.32 22.27
C ILE A 144 15.52 16.01 22.79
N GLY A 145 15.36 17.22 23.36
CA GLY A 145 16.46 17.95 24.02
C GLY A 145 16.92 17.22 25.30
N ASN A 146 18.22 17.25 25.59
CA ASN A 146 18.77 16.63 26.78
C ASN A 146 18.46 17.40 28.08
N ASP A 147 18.07 18.68 27.97
CA ASP A 147 17.77 19.52 29.13
C ASP A 147 16.26 19.59 29.37
N ASP A 148 15.83 19.21 30.56
CA ASP A 148 14.44 19.22 30.97
C ASP A 148 13.84 20.65 30.82
N GLY A 149 13.02 20.83 29.79
CA GLY A 149 12.19 22.01 29.58
C GLY A 149 12.73 23.10 28.66
N LEU A 150 13.88 22.91 28.00
CA LEU A 150 14.36 23.83 26.98
C LEU A 150 13.98 23.38 25.58
N ASP A 151 13.20 24.20 24.89
CA ASP A 151 12.92 24.06 23.48
C ASP A 151 14.18 24.27 22.64
N PHE A 152 14.27 23.56 21.48
CA PHE A 152 15.32 23.82 20.51
C PHE A 152 15.33 25.28 20.06
N THR A 153 16.51 25.89 20.04
CA THR A 153 16.72 27.24 19.49
C THR A 153 16.38 27.28 18.01
N LEU A 154 16.11 28.47 17.47
CA LEU A 154 15.85 28.64 16.03
C LEU A 154 17.01 28.13 15.15
N VAL A 155 18.25 28.28 15.63
CA VAL A 155 19.44 27.79 14.90
C VAL A 155 19.48 26.28 14.88
N GLN A 156 19.23 25.63 16.03
CA GLN A 156 19.18 24.16 16.11
C GLN A 156 18.05 23.58 15.24
N ARG A 157 16.86 24.18 15.27
CA ARG A 157 15.74 23.77 14.42
C ARG A 157 16.10 23.88 12.94
N LYS A 158 16.77 24.97 12.54
CA LYS A 158 17.20 25.15 11.17
C LYS A 158 18.25 24.10 10.76
N LEU A 159 19.24 23.82 11.59
CA LEU A 159 20.25 22.80 11.32
C LEU A 159 19.63 21.40 11.16
N ILE A 160 18.70 21.02 12.05
CA ILE A 160 17.98 19.75 11.94
C ILE A 160 17.20 19.66 10.63
N HIS A 161 16.54 20.75 10.25
CA HIS A 161 15.79 20.79 8.99
C HIS A 161 16.71 20.63 7.78
N ASP A 162 17.79 21.40 7.71
CA ASP A 162 18.75 21.42 6.60
C ASP A 162 19.48 20.07 6.43
N GLU A 163 19.62 19.26 7.50
CA GLU A 163 20.23 17.92 7.45
C GLU A 163 19.24 16.80 7.06
N LEU A 164 17.92 17.05 7.15
CA LEU A 164 16.89 16.06 6.86
C LEU A 164 16.19 16.26 5.51
N GLU A 165 16.42 17.36 4.81
CA GLU A 165 15.97 17.58 3.42
C GLU A 165 16.96 17.04 2.38
#